data_871db2108d833b7aedcc26b9217a890c
#
_entry.id   871db2108d833b7aedcc26b9217a890c
#
_cell.length_a   1.000
_cell.length_b   1.000
_cell.length_c   1.000
_cell.angle_alpha   90.00
_cell.angle_beta   90.00
_cell.angle_gamma   90.00
#
_symmetry.space_group_name_H-M   'P 1'
#
loop_
_entity.id
_entity.type
_entity.pdbx_description
1 polymer ?
#
loop_
_entity_poly.entity_id
_entity_poly.type
_entity_poly.pdbx_seq_one_letter_code
_entity_poly.pdbx_strand_id
1 'polypeptide(L)'
;KEHLKAEKIKFNLLSEKSFQTICKQRLMSSNQQLARIDYEKYFHGSKLTNIFNTFIKNIAKTDLIIVSDYGKGTIFNARKLIQSAKRLKKKILIDPKGKDFTKYKGANLITPNKSEFENIMGKVDSKRDLVNKAKKMLEHLNLESLIVTLGSEGMYVLTKSNKKIIGDFINAYPQEVFDVSGAGDTTISALGAALSEGNDIFSAAEFANLAASISVSKLGTSTVSKDEVTSLEASKGNKEQVIVFTNGCFDIIHSGHLDLLKEARSYGDKLIVGLNSDKSVSKLKGPERPIIGQSERKKILSALKFVDEVIIFNEENPLKLIKKLKPSILVKGADYKKEQVVGGAFVESYGGEIKLVKLTKGKSSSKIINKFS
;
A
#
# COMPACT_ATOMS: atom_id res chain seq x y z
N LYS A 1 -4.65 -23.22 25.24
CA LYS A 1 -6.05 -23.15 25.69
C LYS A 1 -6.26 -22.01 26.69
N GLU A 2 -5.33 -21.82 27.63
CA GLU A 2 -5.42 -20.81 28.66
C GLU A 2 -5.50 -19.39 28.08
N HIS A 3 -4.62 -19.03 27.15
CA HIS A 3 -4.67 -17.75 26.43
C HIS A 3 -6.02 -17.49 25.76
N LEU A 4 -6.58 -18.48 25.03
CA LEU A 4 -7.88 -18.32 24.37
C LEU A 4 -9.02 -18.10 25.39
N LYS A 5 -8.92 -18.72 26.58
CA LYS A 5 -9.88 -18.50 27.67
C LYS A 5 -9.73 -17.11 28.29
N ALA A 6 -8.49 -16.67 28.53
CA ALA A 6 -8.19 -15.34 29.07
C ALA A 6 -8.78 -14.23 28.15
N GLU A 7 -8.62 -14.41 26.85
CA GLU A 7 -9.17 -13.50 25.82
C GLU A 7 -10.66 -13.73 25.53
N LYS A 8 -11.37 -14.58 26.31
CA LYS A 8 -12.78 -14.93 26.13
C LYS A 8 -13.14 -15.44 24.74
N ILE A 9 -12.16 -16.03 24.02
CA ILE A 9 -12.36 -16.59 22.69
C ILE A 9 -13.00 -17.98 22.82
N LYS A 10 -14.16 -18.17 22.16
CA LYS A 10 -14.77 -19.49 22.03
C LYS A 10 -13.95 -20.33 21.04
N PHE A 11 -13.50 -21.49 21.45
CA PHE A 11 -12.64 -22.32 20.62
C PHE A 11 -13.06 -23.79 20.62
N ASN A 12 -12.71 -24.48 19.55
CA ASN A 12 -12.86 -25.91 19.38
C ASN A 12 -11.54 -26.47 18.87
N LEU A 13 -10.75 -27.07 19.76
CA LEU A 13 -9.43 -27.61 19.43
C LEU A 13 -9.51 -29.13 19.34
N LEU A 14 -9.18 -29.68 18.18
CA LEU A 14 -9.00 -31.11 18.01
C LEU A 14 -7.56 -31.49 18.33
N SER A 15 -7.41 -32.48 19.16
CA SER A 15 -6.13 -33.04 19.57
C SER A 15 -5.96 -34.44 18.99
N GLU A 16 -4.80 -34.71 18.40
CA GLU A 16 -4.42 -36.01 17.86
C GLU A 16 -3.11 -36.46 18.53
N LYS A 17 -3.15 -37.58 19.26
CA LYS A 17 -1.99 -38.05 20.04
C LYS A 17 -0.77 -38.42 19.17
N SER A 18 -1.02 -38.89 17.94
CA SER A 18 0.02 -39.28 16.98
C SER A 18 0.62 -38.09 16.22
N PHE A 19 0.09 -36.87 16.45
CA PHE A 19 0.51 -35.64 15.74
C PHE A 19 1.09 -34.63 16.72
N GLN A 20 2.37 -34.35 16.56
CA GLN A 20 3.02 -33.29 17.31
C GLN A 20 2.63 -31.93 16.77
N THR A 21 2.33 -30.99 17.66
CA THR A 21 2.07 -29.59 17.27
C THR A 21 3.27 -29.05 16.49
N ILE A 22 3.01 -28.40 15.36
CA ILE A 22 4.04 -27.74 14.54
C ILE A 22 4.76 -26.72 15.39
N CYS A 23 6.10 -26.82 15.43
CA CYS A 23 6.95 -25.90 16.15
C CYS A 23 7.93 -25.22 15.18
N LYS A 24 8.03 -23.91 15.26
CA LYS A 24 9.00 -23.10 14.50
C LYS A 24 9.95 -22.42 15.46
N GLN A 25 11.14 -22.97 15.56
CA GLN A 25 12.18 -22.47 16.46
C GLN A 25 13.09 -21.49 15.71
N ARG A 26 13.21 -20.28 16.23
CA ARG A 26 14.11 -19.25 15.68
C ARG A 26 15.31 -19.11 16.59
N LEU A 27 16.49 -19.22 16.02
CA LEU A 27 17.75 -18.90 16.68
C LEU A 27 18.10 -17.45 16.37
N MET A 28 18.11 -16.62 17.40
CA MET A 28 18.38 -15.19 17.28
C MET A 28 19.72 -14.85 17.92
N SER A 29 20.48 -13.93 17.30
CA SER A 29 21.62 -13.24 17.92
C SER A 29 21.35 -11.75 17.84
N SER A 30 21.22 -11.12 18.99
CA SER A 30 20.74 -9.74 19.08
C SER A 30 19.42 -9.58 18.29
N ASN A 31 19.38 -8.73 17.26
CA ASN A 31 18.19 -8.52 16.42
C ASN A 31 18.23 -9.29 15.08
N GLN A 32 19.20 -10.20 14.90
CA GLN A 32 19.36 -10.94 13.65
C GLN A 32 18.95 -12.41 13.81
N GLN A 33 18.06 -12.90 12.95
CA GLN A 33 17.74 -14.32 12.89
C GLN A 33 18.90 -15.08 12.20
N LEU A 34 19.58 -15.94 12.95
CA LEU A 34 20.66 -16.78 12.45
C LEU A 34 20.14 -18.02 11.72
N ALA A 35 19.14 -18.68 12.28
CA ALA A 35 18.53 -19.88 11.71
C ALA A 35 17.08 -20.05 12.12
N ARG A 36 16.33 -20.84 11.35
CA ARG A 36 14.99 -21.31 11.72
C ARG A 36 14.91 -22.81 11.51
N ILE A 37 14.44 -23.52 12.53
CA ILE A 37 14.22 -24.94 12.49
C ILE A 37 12.71 -25.17 12.55
N ASP A 38 12.15 -25.76 11.49
CA ASP A 38 10.73 -26.02 11.38
C ASP A 38 10.47 -27.51 11.61
N TYR A 39 9.83 -27.84 12.75
CA TYR A 39 9.35 -29.18 13.05
C TYR A 39 7.93 -29.32 12.52
N GLU A 40 7.81 -29.76 11.28
CA GLU A 40 6.53 -29.81 10.56
C GLU A 40 6.18 -31.20 10.11
N LYS A 41 4.92 -31.59 10.30
CA LYS A 41 4.33 -32.80 9.69
C LYS A 41 3.03 -32.41 9.00
N TYR A 42 2.76 -33.06 7.88
CA TYR A 42 1.47 -32.93 7.20
C TYR A 42 0.40 -33.67 7.98
N PHE A 43 -0.71 -33.05 8.30
CA PHE A 43 -1.79 -33.68 9.05
C PHE A 43 -2.62 -34.61 8.15
N HIS A 44 -2.60 -35.88 8.46
CA HIS A 44 -3.43 -36.90 7.86
C HIS A 44 -4.19 -37.60 8.98
N GLY A 45 -5.51 -37.46 9.02
CA GLY A 45 -6.22 -38.10 10.10
C GLY A 45 -7.72 -38.22 9.88
N SER A 46 -8.32 -39.25 10.45
CA SER A 46 -9.77 -39.48 10.45
C SER A 46 -10.57 -38.35 11.12
N LYS A 47 -9.91 -37.56 11.98
CA LYS A 47 -10.53 -36.42 12.69
C LYS A 47 -10.79 -35.17 11.83
N LEU A 48 -10.31 -35.13 10.59
CA LEU A 48 -10.62 -34.04 9.66
C LEU A 48 -12.11 -33.84 9.43
N THR A 49 -12.86 -34.95 9.41
CA THR A 49 -14.33 -34.91 9.33
C THR A 49 -14.94 -34.17 10.53
N ASN A 50 -14.34 -34.30 11.73
CA ASN A 50 -14.81 -33.62 12.92
C ASN A 50 -14.60 -32.09 12.83
N ILE A 51 -13.51 -31.64 12.19
CA ILE A 51 -13.28 -30.22 11.91
C ILE A 51 -14.40 -29.70 11.03
N PHE A 52 -14.72 -30.40 9.93
CA PHE A 52 -15.79 -30.01 9.02
C PHE A 52 -17.16 -30.02 9.72
N ASN A 53 -17.48 -31.05 10.49
CA ASN A 53 -18.74 -31.11 11.23
C ASN A 53 -18.86 -29.97 12.25
N THR A 54 -17.77 -29.64 12.92
CA THR A 54 -17.72 -28.49 13.85
C THR A 54 -17.94 -27.17 13.12
N PHE A 55 -17.32 -27.01 11.95
CA PHE A 55 -17.54 -25.87 11.08
C PHE A 55 -19.03 -25.73 10.72
N ILE A 56 -19.65 -26.80 10.21
CA ILE A 56 -21.08 -26.81 9.82
C ILE A 56 -22.01 -26.45 11.00
N LYS A 57 -21.72 -26.91 12.20
CA LYS A 57 -22.51 -26.60 13.40
C LYS A 57 -22.46 -25.12 13.78
N ASN A 58 -21.38 -24.43 13.48
CA ASN A 58 -21.14 -23.05 13.92
C ASN A 58 -21.41 -22.02 12.83
N ILE A 59 -21.31 -22.37 11.55
CA ILE A 59 -21.37 -21.43 10.42
C ILE A 59 -22.63 -20.55 10.40
N ALA A 60 -23.79 -21.09 10.81
CA ALA A 60 -25.03 -20.33 10.82
C ALA A 60 -25.03 -19.18 11.84
N LYS A 61 -24.20 -19.29 12.88
CA LYS A 61 -24.11 -18.36 14.02
C LYS A 61 -23.00 -17.30 13.83
N THR A 62 -22.32 -17.30 12.70
CA THR A 62 -21.20 -16.38 12.41
C THR A 62 -21.63 -15.32 11.41
N ASP A 63 -21.06 -14.14 11.49
CA ASP A 63 -21.28 -13.07 10.54
C ASP A 63 -20.38 -13.27 9.31
N LEU A 64 -19.15 -13.74 9.54
CA LEU A 64 -18.11 -13.92 8.55
C LEU A 64 -17.23 -15.11 8.92
N ILE A 65 -16.59 -15.72 7.94
CA ILE A 65 -15.70 -16.87 8.09
C ILE A 65 -14.30 -16.50 7.58
N ILE A 66 -13.28 -16.77 8.38
CA ILE A 66 -11.89 -16.69 7.96
C ILE A 66 -11.32 -18.11 7.93
N VAL A 67 -10.69 -18.47 6.82
CA VAL A 67 -9.95 -19.72 6.65
C VAL A 67 -8.48 -19.38 6.46
N SER A 68 -7.65 -19.60 7.48
CA SER A 68 -6.20 -19.49 7.39
C SER A 68 -5.63 -20.86 7.01
N ASP A 69 -5.20 -21.00 5.74
CA ASP A 69 -4.62 -22.25 5.22
C ASP A 69 -3.10 -22.20 5.27
N TYR A 70 -2.50 -23.00 6.11
CA TYR A 70 -1.04 -23.13 6.21
C TYR A 70 -0.48 -24.22 5.29
N GLY A 71 -1.33 -24.90 4.49
CA GLY A 71 -0.90 -25.99 3.60
C GLY A 71 -0.41 -27.22 4.34
N LYS A 72 -0.82 -27.44 5.59
CA LYS A 72 -0.36 -28.56 6.45
C LYS A 72 -1.42 -29.65 6.64
N GLY A 73 -2.45 -29.68 5.78
CA GLY A 73 -3.46 -30.74 5.73
C GLY A 73 -4.71 -30.52 6.57
N THR A 74 -4.75 -29.52 7.46
CA THR A 74 -5.94 -29.22 8.27
C THR A 74 -7.12 -28.74 7.43
N ILE A 75 -6.85 -28.02 6.35
CA ILE A 75 -7.87 -27.58 5.36
C ILE A 75 -7.85 -28.56 4.18
N PHE A 76 -8.36 -29.77 4.39
CA PHE A 76 -8.31 -30.84 3.37
C PHE A 76 -9.31 -30.64 2.21
N ASN A 77 -10.39 -29.88 2.41
CA ASN A 77 -11.39 -29.63 1.38
C ASN A 77 -11.97 -28.20 1.45
N ALA A 78 -11.19 -27.22 1.03
CA ALA A 78 -11.61 -25.82 1.01
C ALA A 78 -12.89 -25.59 0.18
N ARG A 79 -13.09 -26.35 -0.93
CA ARG A 79 -14.31 -26.23 -1.77
C ARG A 79 -15.57 -26.54 -0.97
N LYS A 80 -15.57 -27.60 -0.13
CA LYS A 80 -16.74 -27.92 0.70
C LYS A 80 -17.05 -26.84 1.72
N LEU A 81 -16.01 -26.20 2.31
CA LEU A 81 -16.19 -25.07 3.22
C LEU A 81 -16.84 -23.89 2.49
N ILE A 82 -16.32 -23.52 1.32
CA ILE A 82 -16.84 -22.44 0.48
C ILE A 82 -18.29 -22.71 0.06
N GLN A 83 -18.61 -23.91 -0.41
CA GLN A 83 -19.96 -24.27 -0.81
C GLN A 83 -20.94 -24.19 0.37
N SER A 84 -20.53 -24.63 1.55
CA SER A 84 -21.35 -24.56 2.77
C SER A 84 -21.58 -23.11 3.20
N ALA A 85 -20.56 -22.26 3.13
CA ALA A 85 -20.69 -20.83 3.40
C ALA A 85 -21.68 -20.17 2.44
N LYS A 86 -21.56 -20.45 1.13
CA LYS A 86 -22.46 -19.93 0.10
C LYS A 86 -23.92 -20.34 0.30
N ARG A 87 -24.18 -21.59 0.63
CA ARG A 87 -25.55 -22.08 0.91
C ARG A 87 -26.22 -21.28 2.03
N LEU A 88 -25.47 -20.85 3.03
CA LEU A 88 -25.95 -20.08 4.17
C LEU A 88 -25.75 -18.56 3.97
N LYS A 89 -25.39 -18.12 2.76
CA LYS A 89 -25.12 -16.71 2.43
C LYS A 89 -24.10 -16.04 3.35
N LYS A 90 -23.12 -16.82 3.85
CA LYS A 90 -22.03 -16.31 4.71
C LYS A 90 -20.82 -15.96 3.86
N LYS A 91 -20.20 -14.81 4.14
CA LYS A 91 -18.94 -14.41 3.51
C LYS A 91 -17.79 -15.29 4.04
N ILE A 92 -16.92 -15.73 3.13
CA ILE A 92 -15.75 -16.52 3.45
C ILE A 92 -14.51 -15.87 2.86
N LEU A 93 -13.56 -15.54 3.73
CA LEU A 93 -12.25 -14.97 3.43
C LEU A 93 -11.20 -16.07 3.62
N ILE A 94 -10.22 -16.14 2.75
CA ILE A 94 -9.19 -17.17 2.80
C ILE A 94 -7.80 -16.54 2.72
N ASP A 95 -6.95 -16.83 3.71
CA ASP A 95 -5.52 -16.68 3.60
C ASP A 95 -4.96 -17.91 2.90
N PRO A 96 -4.52 -17.81 1.62
CA PRO A 96 -4.27 -18.96 0.78
C PRO A 96 -2.86 -19.51 0.95
N LYS A 97 -2.67 -20.82 0.74
CA LYS A 97 -1.35 -21.45 0.71
C LYS A 97 -1.25 -22.54 -0.34
N GLY A 98 -0.05 -22.71 -0.89
CA GLY A 98 0.26 -23.76 -1.84
C GLY A 98 0.43 -23.29 -3.28
N LYS A 99 0.56 -24.25 -4.20
CA LYS A 99 0.84 -24.01 -5.63
C LYS A 99 -0.41 -24.10 -6.51
N ASP A 100 -1.57 -24.36 -5.91
CA ASP A 100 -2.85 -24.44 -6.61
C ASP A 100 -3.95 -23.72 -5.81
N PHE A 101 -4.42 -22.60 -6.35
CA PHE A 101 -5.50 -21.81 -5.78
C PHE A 101 -6.88 -22.20 -6.34
N THR A 102 -6.97 -23.13 -7.27
CA THR A 102 -8.27 -23.61 -7.80
C THR A 102 -9.14 -24.22 -6.70
N LYS A 103 -8.53 -24.73 -5.62
CA LYS A 103 -9.22 -25.21 -4.42
C LYS A 103 -10.04 -24.12 -3.70
N TYR A 104 -9.70 -22.83 -3.93
CA TYR A 104 -10.40 -21.69 -3.34
C TYR A 104 -11.44 -21.06 -4.26
N LYS A 105 -11.68 -21.67 -5.43
CA LYS A 105 -12.63 -21.13 -6.41
C LYS A 105 -14.00 -20.90 -5.79
N GLY A 106 -14.46 -19.67 -5.95
CA GLY A 106 -15.75 -19.21 -5.44
C GLY A 106 -15.73 -18.68 -4.01
N ALA A 107 -14.59 -18.53 -3.34
CA ALA A 107 -14.51 -17.73 -2.12
C ALA A 107 -14.93 -16.27 -2.39
N ASN A 108 -15.36 -15.55 -1.35
CA ASN A 108 -15.64 -14.14 -1.51
C ASN A 108 -14.34 -13.35 -1.68
N LEU A 109 -13.33 -13.68 -0.87
CA LEU A 109 -12.05 -12.99 -0.90
C LEU A 109 -10.89 -13.93 -0.60
N ILE A 110 -9.75 -13.69 -1.24
CA ILE A 110 -8.46 -14.29 -0.86
C ILE A 110 -7.39 -13.19 -0.69
N THR A 111 -6.41 -13.45 0.19
CA THR A 111 -5.36 -12.49 0.56
C THR A 111 -3.94 -13.02 0.33
N PRO A 112 -3.54 -13.42 -0.90
CA PRO A 112 -2.19 -13.90 -1.14
C PRO A 112 -1.17 -12.77 -0.93
N ASN A 113 0.02 -13.11 -0.42
CA ASN A 113 1.16 -12.22 -0.49
C ASN A 113 1.78 -12.22 -1.91
N LYS A 114 2.68 -11.28 -2.19
CA LYS A 114 3.33 -11.14 -3.51
C LYS A 114 3.95 -12.43 -4.00
N SER A 115 4.69 -13.13 -3.15
CA SER A 115 5.36 -14.40 -3.50
C SER A 115 4.35 -15.51 -3.81
N GLU A 116 3.29 -15.63 -3.02
CA GLU A 116 2.21 -16.60 -3.26
C GLU A 116 1.45 -16.29 -4.55
N PHE A 117 1.19 -15.01 -4.80
CA PHE A 117 0.57 -14.56 -6.04
C PHE A 117 1.45 -14.86 -7.25
N GLU A 118 2.76 -14.55 -7.19
CA GLU A 118 3.72 -14.80 -8.26
C GLU A 118 3.92 -16.31 -8.51
N ASN A 119 3.84 -17.15 -7.50
CA ASN A 119 3.90 -18.61 -7.64
C ASN A 119 2.75 -19.17 -8.50
N ILE A 120 1.62 -18.50 -8.55
CA ILE A 120 0.43 -18.91 -9.34
C ILE A 120 0.39 -18.20 -10.70
N MET A 121 0.67 -16.88 -10.73
CA MET A 121 0.48 -16.03 -11.89
C MET A 121 1.76 -15.71 -12.66
N GLY A 122 2.91 -16.18 -12.17
CA GLY A 122 4.23 -15.82 -12.67
C GLY A 122 4.70 -14.47 -12.14
N LYS A 123 6.02 -14.22 -12.25
CA LYS A 123 6.70 -13.03 -11.75
C LYS A 123 6.02 -11.74 -12.22
N VAL A 124 5.92 -10.77 -11.33
CA VAL A 124 5.31 -9.45 -11.58
C VAL A 124 6.39 -8.43 -11.88
N ASP A 125 6.37 -7.89 -13.09
CA ASP A 125 7.39 -6.96 -13.57
C ASP A 125 7.04 -5.47 -13.38
N SER A 126 5.77 -5.16 -13.18
CA SER A 126 5.27 -3.79 -13.00
C SER A 126 3.91 -3.74 -12.28
N LYS A 127 3.53 -2.56 -11.76
CA LYS A 127 2.17 -2.34 -11.23
C LYS A 127 1.08 -2.66 -12.26
N ARG A 128 1.29 -2.32 -13.54
CA ARG A 128 0.33 -2.65 -14.62
C ARG A 128 0.20 -4.15 -14.85
N ASP A 129 1.31 -4.89 -14.77
CA ASP A 129 1.32 -6.34 -14.89
C ASP A 129 0.61 -6.99 -13.70
N LEU A 130 0.84 -6.51 -12.46
CA LEU A 130 0.11 -6.94 -11.27
C LEU A 130 -1.40 -6.77 -11.45
N VAL A 131 -1.85 -5.59 -11.89
CA VAL A 131 -3.27 -5.31 -12.14
C VAL A 131 -3.88 -6.30 -13.13
N ASN A 132 -3.20 -6.57 -14.25
CA ASN A 132 -3.69 -7.49 -15.28
C ASN A 132 -3.76 -8.94 -14.78
N LYS A 133 -2.73 -9.39 -14.06
CA LYS A 133 -2.68 -10.73 -13.47
C LYS A 133 -3.71 -10.91 -12.35
N ALA A 134 -3.90 -9.88 -11.51
CA ALA A 134 -4.90 -9.89 -10.46
C ALA A 134 -6.33 -10.00 -11.01
N LYS A 135 -6.65 -9.28 -12.10
CA LYS A 135 -7.94 -9.42 -12.80
C LYS A 135 -8.16 -10.84 -13.30
N LYS A 136 -7.15 -11.43 -13.95
CA LYS A 136 -7.22 -12.83 -14.42
C LYS A 136 -7.45 -13.81 -13.28
N MET A 137 -6.74 -13.66 -12.17
CA MET A 137 -6.92 -14.52 -10.99
C MET A 137 -8.32 -14.38 -10.39
N LEU A 138 -8.82 -13.15 -10.20
CA LEU A 138 -10.16 -12.85 -9.67
C LEU A 138 -11.25 -13.50 -10.53
N GLU A 139 -11.12 -13.43 -11.85
CA GLU A 139 -12.09 -14.02 -12.80
C GLU A 139 -11.98 -15.55 -12.81
N HIS A 140 -10.76 -16.09 -12.95
CA HIS A 140 -10.52 -17.54 -13.03
C HIS A 140 -11.03 -18.27 -11.77
N LEU A 141 -10.77 -17.70 -10.60
CA LEU A 141 -11.21 -18.25 -9.33
C LEU A 141 -12.65 -17.86 -8.97
N ASN A 142 -13.31 -17.06 -9.80
CA ASN A 142 -14.66 -16.54 -9.54
C ASN A 142 -14.79 -15.95 -8.13
N LEU A 143 -13.86 -15.05 -7.77
CA LEU A 143 -13.89 -14.33 -6.50
C LEU A 143 -14.77 -13.09 -6.60
N GLU A 144 -15.22 -12.57 -5.46
CA GLU A 144 -15.83 -11.25 -5.33
C GLU A 144 -14.73 -10.19 -5.22
N SER A 145 -13.71 -10.44 -4.39
CA SER A 145 -12.58 -9.55 -4.17
C SER A 145 -11.25 -10.31 -4.07
N LEU A 146 -10.15 -9.62 -4.35
CA LEU A 146 -8.78 -10.09 -4.20
C LEU A 146 -7.93 -9.00 -3.58
N ILE A 147 -7.17 -9.31 -2.55
CA ILE A 147 -6.17 -8.41 -1.99
C ILE A 147 -4.80 -9.09 -2.12
N VAL A 148 -3.87 -8.44 -2.79
CA VAL A 148 -2.48 -8.89 -2.87
C VAL A 148 -1.65 -8.03 -1.93
N THR A 149 -1.09 -8.62 -0.86
CA THR A 149 -0.21 -7.90 0.05
C THR A 149 1.20 -7.79 -0.53
N LEU A 150 1.77 -6.58 -0.49
CA LEU A 150 3.02 -6.22 -1.16
C LEU A 150 4.14 -5.85 -0.17
N GLY A 151 3.98 -6.20 1.10
CA GLY A 151 4.93 -5.89 2.16
C GLY A 151 5.08 -4.38 2.37
N SER A 152 6.30 -3.86 2.28
CA SER A 152 6.58 -2.43 2.45
C SER A 152 5.95 -1.52 1.39
N GLU A 153 5.43 -2.07 0.29
CA GLU A 153 4.68 -1.33 -0.72
C GLU A 153 3.17 -1.23 -0.39
N GLY A 154 2.70 -1.90 0.68
CA GLY A 154 1.29 -1.92 1.07
C GLY A 154 0.51 -3.07 0.45
N MET A 155 -0.60 -2.80 -0.22
CA MET A 155 -1.43 -3.83 -0.85
C MET A 155 -2.16 -3.33 -2.10
N TYR A 156 -2.52 -4.26 -2.98
CA TYR A 156 -3.41 -4.01 -4.10
C TYR A 156 -4.76 -4.66 -3.85
N VAL A 157 -5.82 -3.87 -3.86
CA VAL A 157 -7.22 -4.29 -3.62
C VAL A 157 -7.95 -4.30 -4.94
N LEU A 158 -8.67 -5.38 -5.23
CA LEU A 158 -9.46 -5.57 -6.45
C LEU A 158 -10.81 -6.17 -6.09
N THR A 159 -11.90 -5.61 -6.61
CA THR A 159 -13.26 -6.11 -6.34
C THR A 159 -14.20 -5.96 -7.52
N LYS A 160 -15.21 -6.82 -7.57
CA LYS A 160 -16.35 -6.69 -8.50
C LYS A 160 -17.41 -5.78 -7.89
N SER A 161 -17.72 -4.68 -8.57
CA SER A 161 -18.78 -3.74 -8.18
C SER A 161 -19.62 -3.39 -9.42
N ASN A 162 -20.95 -3.55 -9.34
CA ASN A 162 -21.89 -3.15 -10.39
C ASN A 162 -21.48 -3.62 -11.81
N LYS A 163 -21.10 -4.90 -11.95
CA LYS A 163 -20.60 -5.52 -13.20
C LYS A 163 -19.27 -4.96 -13.72
N LYS A 164 -18.59 -4.11 -12.94
CA LYS A 164 -17.23 -3.61 -13.23
C LYS A 164 -16.25 -4.19 -12.24
N ILE A 165 -15.00 -4.30 -12.67
CA ILE A 165 -13.87 -4.63 -11.77
C ILE A 165 -13.17 -3.32 -11.48
N ILE A 166 -13.13 -2.96 -10.21
CA ILE A 166 -12.43 -1.77 -9.70
C ILE A 166 -11.31 -2.20 -8.78
N GLY A 167 -10.21 -1.46 -8.78
CA GLY A 167 -9.08 -1.77 -7.92
C GLY A 167 -8.19 -0.57 -7.70
N ASP A 168 -7.54 -0.54 -6.53
CA ASP A 168 -6.64 0.53 -6.13
C ASP A 168 -5.48 -0.01 -5.29
N PHE A 169 -4.41 0.77 -5.21
CA PHE A 169 -3.25 0.52 -4.38
C PHE A 169 -3.38 1.29 -3.06
N ILE A 170 -3.25 0.58 -1.95
CA ILE A 170 -3.16 1.16 -0.61
C ILE A 170 -1.69 1.10 -0.21
N ASN A 171 -1.04 2.24 -0.06
CA ASN A 171 0.37 2.31 0.34
C ASN A 171 0.55 1.84 1.78
N ALA A 172 1.68 1.19 2.07
CA ALA A 172 2.02 0.84 3.44
C ALA A 172 2.12 2.09 4.32
N TYR A 173 1.71 1.95 5.57
CA TYR A 173 1.93 3.01 6.55
C TYR A 173 3.39 2.95 7.01
N PRO A 174 4.12 4.09 6.97
CA PRO A 174 5.51 4.12 7.40
C PRO A 174 5.63 3.79 8.90
N GLN A 175 6.32 2.70 9.21
CA GLN A 175 6.61 2.25 10.58
C GLN A 175 8.00 1.63 10.61
N GLU A 176 8.67 1.68 11.76
CA GLU A 176 9.84 0.84 12.00
C GLU A 176 9.40 -0.61 12.06
N VAL A 177 10.02 -1.46 11.26
CA VAL A 177 9.71 -2.88 11.17
C VAL A 177 10.63 -3.65 12.12
N PHE A 178 10.05 -4.24 13.17
CA PHE A 178 10.79 -5.11 14.10
C PHE A 178 10.64 -6.58 13.75
N ASP A 179 9.41 -7.03 13.47
CA ASP A 179 9.13 -8.43 13.10
C ASP A 179 7.92 -8.51 12.17
N VAL A 180 8.08 -9.16 11.04
CA VAL A 180 6.99 -9.37 10.07
C VAL A 180 6.13 -10.60 10.36
N SER A 181 6.44 -11.36 11.43
CA SER A 181 5.69 -12.57 11.81
C SER A 181 4.26 -12.22 12.21
N GLY A 182 3.29 -12.89 11.59
CA GLY A 182 1.86 -12.68 11.88
C GLY A 182 1.21 -11.50 11.16
N ALA A 183 1.94 -10.73 10.34
CA ALA A 183 1.37 -9.61 9.60
C ALA A 183 0.21 -10.04 8.67
N GLY A 184 0.33 -11.19 8.00
CA GLY A 184 -0.74 -11.76 7.16
C GLY A 184 -1.97 -12.15 7.98
N ASP A 185 -1.76 -12.83 9.12
CA ASP A 185 -2.85 -13.22 10.03
C ASP A 185 -3.56 -11.97 10.60
N THR A 186 -2.79 -10.94 10.97
CA THR A 186 -3.34 -9.65 11.42
C THR A 186 -4.13 -8.98 10.31
N THR A 187 -3.61 -8.97 9.08
CA THR A 187 -4.28 -8.37 7.93
C THR A 187 -5.64 -9.02 7.68
N ILE A 188 -5.71 -10.35 7.56
CA ILE A 188 -6.99 -11.02 7.27
C ILE A 188 -7.96 -10.93 8.45
N SER A 189 -7.48 -10.93 9.68
CA SER A 189 -8.31 -10.81 10.87
C SER A 189 -8.92 -9.44 11.00
N ALA A 190 -8.13 -8.37 10.86
CA ALA A 190 -8.60 -6.98 10.88
C ALA A 190 -9.55 -6.69 9.71
N LEU A 191 -9.23 -7.19 8.51
CA LEU A 191 -10.08 -7.11 7.34
C LEU A 191 -11.45 -7.77 7.58
N GLY A 192 -11.44 -8.97 8.14
CA GLY A 192 -12.67 -9.70 8.48
C GLY A 192 -13.51 -8.98 9.53
N ALA A 193 -12.88 -8.41 10.57
CA ALA A 193 -13.54 -7.61 11.57
C ALA A 193 -14.23 -6.38 10.95
N ALA A 194 -13.51 -5.59 10.16
CA ALA A 194 -14.05 -4.40 9.51
C ALA A 194 -15.20 -4.74 8.53
N LEU A 195 -15.06 -5.81 7.73
CA LEU A 195 -16.12 -6.27 6.82
C LEU A 195 -17.36 -6.79 7.57
N SER A 196 -17.20 -7.36 8.76
CA SER A 196 -18.33 -7.80 9.59
C SER A 196 -19.09 -6.63 10.22
N GLU A 197 -18.44 -5.49 10.42
CA GLU A 197 -19.05 -4.23 10.85
C GLU A 197 -19.75 -3.47 9.71
N GLY A 198 -19.69 -3.99 8.47
CA GLY A 198 -20.39 -3.41 7.32
C GLY A 198 -19.55 -2.42 6.48
N ASN A 199 -18.26 -2.29 6.76
CA ASN A 199 -17.38 -1.46 5.93
C ASN A 199 -17.28 -2.01 4.51
N ASP A 200 -17.07 -1.13 3.54
CA ASP A 200 -16.72 -1.53 2.17
C ASP A 200 -15.30 -2.12 2.12
N ILE A 201 -14.97 -2.76 1.00
CA ILE A 201 -13.71 -3.49 0.88
C ILE A 201 -12.47 -2.60 0.95
N PHE A 202 -12.54 -1.35 0.45
CA PHE A 202 -11.39 -0.44 0.47
C PHE A 202 -11.16 0.10 1.87
N SER A 203 -12.21 0.56 2.56
CA SER A 203 -12.14 1.00 3.97
C SER A 203 -11.67 -0.12 4.88
N ALA A 204 -12.17 -1.35 4.69
CA ALA A 204 -11.73 -2.52 5.45
C ALA A 204 -10.26 -2.86 5.18
N ALA A 205 -9.79 -2.71 3.93
CA ALA A 205 -8.39 -2.94 3.57
C ALA A 205 -7.46 -1.85 4.14
N GLU A 206 -7.88 -0.60 4.18
CA GLU A 206 -7.15 0.48 4.84
C GLU A 206 -6.99 0.21 6.35
N PHE A 207 -8.07 -0.18 7.02
CA PHE A 207 -8.04 -0.58 8.42
C PHE A 207 -7.09 -1.77 8.65
N ALA A 208 -7.15 -2.79 7.80
CA ALA A 208 -6.27 -3.96 7.87
C ALA A 208 -4.79 -3.61 7.61
N ASN A 209 -4.52 -2.68 6.71
CA ASN A 209 -3.17 -2.18 6.43
C ASN A 209 -2.57 -1.43 7.62
N LEU A 210 -3.39 -0.63 8.34
CA LEU A 210 -2.98 0.01 9.59
C LEU A 210 -2.71 -1.02 10.68
N ALA A 211 -3.60 -1.99 10.86
CA ALA A 211 -3.40 -3.06 11.84
C ALA A 211 -2.12 -3.86 11.55
N ALA A 212 -1.86 -4.19 10.29
CA ALA A 212 -0.62 -4.86 9.88
C ALA A 212 0.62 -4.01 10.19
N SER A 213 0.58 -2.68 9.98
CA SER A 213 1.69 -1.80 10.29
C SER A 213 2.00 -1.75 11.79
N ILE A 214 0.98 -1.75 12.65
CA ILE A 214 1.14 -1.85 14.11
C ILE A 214 1.72 -3.22 14.49
N SER A 215 1.25 -4.30 13.86
CA SER A 215 1.75 -5.65 14.14
C SER A 215 3.25 -5.78 13.88
N VAL A 216 3.74 -5.27 12.74
CA VAL A 216 5.16 -5.37 12.38
C VAL A 216 6.05 -4.43 13.18
N SER A 217 5.50 -3.43 13.87
CA SER A 217 6.23 -2.56 14.80
C SER A 217 6.41 -3.15 16.20
N LYS A 218 5.83 -4.32 16.45
CA LYS A 218 5.95 -5.06 17.72
C LYS A 218 6.87 -6.26 17.53
N LEU A 219 7.50 -6.71 18.62
CA LEU A 219 8.35 -7.90 18.61
C LEU A 219 7.50 -9.18 18.68
N GLY A 220 7.76 -10.14 17.80
CA GLY A 220 7.04 -11.42 17.76
C GLY A 220 5.62 -11.32 17.22
N THR A 221 4.87 -12.43 17.37
CA THR A 221 3.45 -12.47 16.99
C THR A 221 2.61 -11.73 18.01
N SER A 222 2.31 -10.47 17.76
CA SER A 222 1.57 -9.58 18.67
C SER A 222 0.15 -9.37 18.18
N THR A 223 -0.78 -9.25 19.13
CA THR A 223 -2.16 -8.82 18.85
C THR A 223 -2.23 -7.31 18.64
N VAL A 224 -3.22 -6.88 17.88
CA VAL A 224 -3.52 -5.47 17.62
C VAL A 224 -4.96 -5.22 18.03
N SER A 225 -5.18 -4.23 18.89
CA SER A 225 -6.52 -3.82 19.32
C SER A 225 -7.12 -2.81 18.35
N LYS A 226 -8.47 -2.70 18.37
CA LYS A 226 -9.19 -1.68 17.59
C LYS A 226 -8.75 -0.27 18.01
N ASP A 227 -8.53 -0.05 19.31
CA ASP A 227 -8.14 1.26 19.85
C ASP A 227 -6.75 1.69 19.34
N GLU A 228 -5.80 0.76 19.20
CA GLU A 228 -4.50 1.05 18.61
C GLU A 228 -4.63 1.50 17.15
N VAL A 229 -5.50 0.82 16.37
CA VAL A 229 -5.72 1.18 14.96
C VAL A 229 -6.41 2.53 14.85
N THR A 230 -7.47 2.77 15.62
CA THR A 230 -8.21 4.04 15.61
C THR A 230 -7.35 5.20 16.11
N SER A 231 -6.50 4.98 17.11
CA SER A 231 -5.54 5.99 17.58
C SER A 231 -4.51 6.35 16.50
N LEU A 232 -4.00 5.35 15.77
CA LEU A 232 -3.09 5.58 14.66
C LEU A 232 -3.79 6.29 13.50
N GLU A 233 -5.04 5.93 13.21
CA GLU A 233 -5.87 6.58 12.19
C GLU A 233 -6.18 8.04 12.56
N ALA A 234 -6.54 8.31 13.82
CA ALA A 234 -6.75 9.65 14.34
C ALA A 234 -5.47 10.51 14.26
N SER A 235 -4.32 9.91 14.53
CA SER A 235 -3.02 10.58 14.35
C SER A 235 -2.72 10.91 12.88
N LYS A 236 -3.25 10.13 11.93
CA LYS A 236 -3.25 10.45 10.50
C LYS A 236 -4.13 11.67 10.18
N GLY A 237 -5.35 11.69 10.73
CA GLY A 237 -6.31 12.79 10.50
C GLY A 237 -5.84 14.13 11.04
N ASN A 238 -4.96 14.13 12.06
CA ASN A 238 -4.37 15.33 12.64
C ASN A 238 -3.00 15.73 12.05
N LYS A 239 -2.36 14.89 11.22
CA LYS A 239 -1.23 15.32 10.40
C LYS A 239 -1.79 15.79 9.05
N GLU A 240 -2.07 17.08 8.93
CA GLU A 240 -2.19 17.68 7.62
C GLU A 240 -0.96 17.29 6.80
N GLN A 241 -1.21 16.61 5.67
CA GLN A 241 -0.14 16.18 4.77
C GLN A 241 0.68 17.42 4.36
N VAL A 242 1.95 17.43 4.72
CA VAL A 242 2.84 18.54 4.38
C VAL A 242 3.09 18.53 2.88
N ILE A 243 2.28 19.32 2.15
CA ILE A 243 2.41 19.48 0.71
C ILE A 243 3.54 20.47 0.42
N VAL A 244 4.53 20.01 -0.30
CA VAL A 244 5.63 20.83 -0.81
C VAL A 244 5.34 21.17 -2.27
N PHE A 245 5.45 22.43 -2.63
CA PHE A 245 5.27 22.90 -4.00
C PHE A 245 6.52 23.62 -4.51
N THR A 246 6.92 23.28 -5.72
CA THR A 246 7.87 24.06 -6.50
C THR A 246 7.36 24.23 -7.92
N ASN A 247 7.89 25.21 -8.68
CA ASN A 247 7.53 25.36 -10.08
C ASN A 247 8.70 25.82 -10.93
N GLY A 248 8.62 25.52 -12.22
CA GLY A 248 9.62 25.95 -13.20
C GLY A 248 9.29 25.51 -14.62
N CYS A 249 10.12 25.97 -15.56
CA CYS A 249 10.03 25.58 -16.96
C CYS A 249 10.55 24.16 -17.21
N PHE A 250 11.61 23.75 -16.54
CA PHE A 250 12.25 22.43 -16.67
C PHE A 250 12.47 22.03 -18.13
N ASP A 251 12.91 22.97 -18.94
CA ASP A 251 13.03 22.80 -20.40
C ASP A 251 14.11 21.77 -20.74
N ILE A 252 15.33 21.94 -20.19
CA ILE A 252 16.38 20.92 -20.18
C ILE A 252 16.69 20.58 -18.73
N ILE A 253 16.42 19.35 -18.34
CA ILE A 253 16.70 18.86 -16.99
C ILE A 253 18.20 18.63 -16.83
N HIS A 254 18.76 19.12 -15.74
CA HIS A 254 20.16 18.96 -15.36
C HIS A 254 20.28 18.68 -13.87
N SER A 255 21.46 18.28 -13.38
CA SER A 255 21.65 17.89 -11.97
C SER A 255 21.18 18.94 -10.97
N GLY A 256 21.31 20.25 -11.25
CA GLY A 256 20.79 21.29 -10.38
C GLY A 256 19.26 21.24 -10.19
N HIS A 257 18.50 20.82 -11.19
CA HIS A 257 17.07 20.56 -11.03
C HIS A 257 16.82 19.31 -10.15
N LEU A 258 17.63 18.26 -10.32
CA LEU A 258 17.50 17.04 -9.50
C LEU A 258 17.79 17.33 -8.03
N ASP A 259 18.84 18.11 -7.75
CA ASP A 259 19.21 18.49 -6.38
C ASP A 259 18.08 19.30 -5.73
N LEU A 260 17.54 20.31 -6.44
CA LEU A 260 16.39 21.11 -5.98
C LEU A 260 15.18 20.23 -5.66
N LEU A 261 14.80 19.33 -6.58
CA LEU A 261 13.60 18.51 -6.42
C LEU A 261 13.79 17.47 -5.31
N LYS A 262 14.98 16.89 -5.16
CA LYS A 262 15.32 15.98 -4.09
C LYS A 262 15.25 16.66 -2.72
N GLU A 263 15.83 17.83 -2.60
CA GLU A 263 15.81 18.62 -1.36
C GLU A 263 14.39 19.11 -1.05
N ALA A 264 13.64 19.60 -2.05
CA ALA A 264 12.24 19.95 -1.87
C ALA A 264 11.41 18.79 -1.33
N ARG A 265 11.59 17.57 -1.85
CA ARG A 265 10.86 16.38 -1.38
C ARG A 265 11.17 16.03 0.08
N SER A 266 12.37 16.35 0.58
CA SER A 266 12.75 16.10 1.97
C SER A 266 12.05 16.97 3.00
N TYR A 267 11.39 18.05 2.57
CA TYR A 267 10.70 18.99 3.46
C TYR A 267 9.27 18.60 3.80
N GLY A 268 8.69 17.60 3.13
CA GLY A 268 7.30 17.19 3.39
C GLY A 268 6.92 15.83 2.85
N ASP A 269 5.64 15.53 2.93
CA ASP A 269 5.08 14.20 2.60
C ASP A 269 4.79 14.03 1.11
N LYS A 270 4.54 15.13 0.38
CA LYS A 270 4.20 15.12 -1.05
C LYS A 270 4.83 16.31 -1.77
N LEU A 271 5.60 16.03 -2.85
CA LEU A 271 6.13 17.07 -3.72
C LEU A 271 5.29 17.21 -4.99
N ILE A 272 4.67 18.37 -5.15
CA ILE A 272 3.94 18.77 -6.37
C ILE A 272 4.79 19.75 -7.17
N VAL A 273 5.01 19.46 -8.44
CA VAL A 273 5.76 20.32 -9.36
C VAL A 273 4.80 21.02 -10.31
N GLY A 274 4.75 22.35 -10.22
CA GLY A 274 4.10 23.20 -11.20
C GLY A 274 4.97 23.36 -12.45
N LEU A 275 4.52 22.83 -13.59
CA LEU A 275 5.24 22.89 -14.85
C LEU A 275 4.64 23.95 -15.76
N ASN A 276 5.43 24.95 -16.16
CA ASN A 276 5.00 25.95 -17.15
C ASN A 276 4.67 25.27 -18.49
N SER A 277 3.49 25.57 -19.05
CA SER A 277 3.12 25.13 -20.41
C SER A 277 4.06 25.72 -21.46
N ASP A 278 4.05 25.14 -22.66
CA ASP A 278 4.88 25.64 -23.77
C ASP A 278 4.59 27.12 -24.07
N LYS A 279 3.30 27.51 -24.07
CA LYS A 279 2.86 28.87 -24.23
C LYS A 279 3.42 29.81 -23.15
N SER A 280 3.43 29.36 -21.89
CA SER A 280 3.98 30.14 -20.77
C SER A 280 5.50 30.25 -20.87
N VAL A 281 6.19 29.18 -21.25
CA VAL A 281 7.65 29.21 -21.44
C VAL A 281 8.06 30.14 -22.59
N SER A 282 7.36 30.09 -23.74
CA SER A 282 7.63 30.95 -24.89
C SER A 282 7.49 32.44 -24.54
N LYS A 283 6.48 32.80 -23.74
CA LYS A 283 6.32 34.19 -23.24
C LYS A 283 7.45 34.59 -22.29
N LEU A 284 7.95 33.71 -21.45
CA LEU A 284 8.96 34.00 -20.43
C LEU A 284 10.40 34.00 -20.98
N LYS A 285 10.68 33.20 -22.00
CA LYS A 285 12.06 32.93 -22.49
C LYS A 285 12.27 33.17 -23.98
N GLY A 286 11.25 33.62 -24.69
CA GLY A 286 11.28 33.91 -26.13
C GLY A 286 10.66 32.79 -26.98
N PRO A 287 10.37 33.10 -28.27
CA PRO A 287 9.62 32.20 -29.16
C PRO A 287 10.32 30.89 -29.51
N GLU A 288 11.65 30.85 -29.42
CA GLU A 288 12.46 29.63 -29.64
C GLU A 288 12.44 28.65 -28.45
N ARG A 289 11.63 28.96 -27.43
CA ARG A 289 11.55 28.15 -26.21
C ARG A 289 10.10 27.72 -25.94
N PRO A 290 9.84 26.53 -25.38
CA PRO A 290 10.82 25.55 -24.89
C PRO A 290 11.38 24.69 -26.04
N ILE A 291 12.53 24.03 -25.80
CA ILE A 291 13.13 23.05 -26.72
C ILE A 291 12.38 21.71 -26.61
N ILE A 292 12.00 21.33 -25.39
CA ILE A 292 11.26 20.09 -25.12
C ILE A 292 9.81 20.43 -24.80
N GLY A 293 8.87 19.82 -25.53
CA GLY A 293 7.44 20.06 -25.36
C GLY A 293 6.93 19.67 -23.96
N GLN A 294 5.89 20.34 -23.49
CA GLN A 294 5.35 20.18 -22.12
C GLN A 294 4.96 18.74 -21.77
N SER A 295 4.50 17.95 -22.74
CA SER A 295 4.11 16.55 -22.51
C SER A 295 5.33 15.68 -22.17
N GLU A 296 6.45 15.88 -22.86
CA GLU A 296 7.69 15.16 -22.60
C GLU A 296 8.34 15.65 -21.30
N ARG A 297 8.37 16.97 -21.06
CA ARG A 297 8.85 17.55 -19.79
C ARG A 297 8.07 17.00 -18.59
N LYS A 298 6.73 16.91 -18.71
CA LYS A 298 5.88 16.27 -17.70
C LYS A 298 6.24 14.80 -17.49
N LYS A 299 6.41 14.03 -18.57
CA LYS A 299 6.76 12.60 -18.53
C LYS A 299 8.08 12.37 -17.81
N ILE A 300 9.11 13.19 -18.12
CA ILE A 300 10.42 13.10 -17.47
C ILE A 300 10.33 13.41 -15.98
N LEU A 301 9.66 14.51 -15.60
CA LEU A 301 9.50 14.89 -14.19
C LEU A 301 8.71 13.85 -13.41
N SER A 302 7.64 13.30 -13.98
CA SER A 302 6.83 12.27 -13.34
C SER A 302 7.52 10.92 -13.18
N ALA A 303 8.63 10.69 -13.88
CA ALA A 303 9.45 9.49 -13.73
C ALA A 303 10.48 9.59 -12.59
N LEU A 304 10.66 10.78 -12.00
CA LEU A 304 11.60 11.00 -10.89
C LEU A 304 10.95 10.50 -9.58
N LYS A 305 11.62 9.59 -8.89
CA LYS A 305 11.11 8.93 -7.67
C LYS A 305 10.75 9.88 -6.51
N PHE A 306 11.25 11.10 -6.55
CA PHE A 306 11.01 12.14 -5.54
C PHE A 306 9.96 13.18 -5.98
N VAL A 307 9.30 12.99 -7.14
CA VAL A 307 8.19 13.83 -7.61
C VAL A 307 6.92 13.02 -7.55
N ASP A 308 5.97 13.45 -6.74
CA ASP A 308 4.71 12.74 -6.55
C ASP A 308 3.66 13.15 -7.59
N GLU A 309 3.66 14.44 -7.99
CA GLU A 309 2.68 14.95 -8.95
C GLU A 309 3.25 16.09 -9.80
N VAL A 310 2.88 16.15 -11.10
CA VAL A 310 3.24 17.23 -12.01
C VAL A 310 1.98 17.84 -12.61
N ILE A 311 1.77 19.13 -12.35
CA ILE A 311 0.62 19.91 -12.84
C ILE A 311 1.10 20.95 -13.84
N ILE A 312 0.61 20.88 -15.09
CA ILE A 312 0.88 21.88 -16.10
C ILE A 312 -0.04 23.08 -15.86
N PHE A 313 0.51 24.31 -15.90
CA PHE A 313 -0.26 25.55 -15.81
C PHE A 313 0.07 26.50 -16.96
N ASN A 314 -0.92 27.27 -17.39
CA ASN A 314 -0.84 28.16 -18.57
C ASN A 314 -0.57 29.62 -18.22
N GLU A 315 -0.74 29.97 -16.97
CA GLU A 315 -0.57 31.31 -16.46
C GLU A 315 0.91 31.76 -16.51
N GLU A 316 1.17 33.07 -16.53
CA GLU A 316 2.54 33.62 -16.53
C GLU A 316 3.28 33.32 -15.22
N ASN A 317 2.53 33.17 -14.13
CA ASN A 317 3.07 32.84 -12.83
C ASN A 317 2.20 31.80 -12.12
N PRO A 318 2.75 31.08 -11.11
CA PRO A 318 2.08 29.96 -10.46
C PRO A 318 1.03 30.34 -9.40
N LEU A 319 0.74 31.64 -9.19
CA LEU A 319 -0.08 32.10 -8.05
C LEU A 319 -1.46 31.44 -7.99
N LYS A 320 -2.13 31.28 -9.13
CA LYS A 320 -3.45 30.66 -9.21
C LYS A 320 -3.41 29.19 -8.79
N LEU A 321 -2.35 28.48 -9.20
CA LEU A 321 -2.12 27.09 -8.84
C LEU A 321 -1.77 26.98 -7.35
N ILE A 322 -0.92 27.86 -6.81
CA ILE A 322 -0.58 27.93 -5.38
C ILE A 322 -1.83 28.18 -4.53
N LYS A 323 -2.70 29.12 -4.95
CA LYS A 323 -3.97 29.39 -4.26
C LYS A 323 -4.91 28.20 -4.23
N LYS A 324 -4.92 27.40 -5.31
CA LYS A 324 -5.73 26.17 -5.40
C LYS A 324 -5.19 25.04 -4.52
N LEU A 325 -3.87 24.88 -4.50
CA LEU A 325 -3.22 23.76 -3.79
C LEU A 325 -3.02 24.04 -2.30
N LYS A 326 -2.85 25.30 -1.90
CA LYS A 326 -2.51 25.74 -0.54
C LYS A 326 -1.37 24.91 0.06
N PRO A 327 -0.17 24.88 -0.56
CA PRO A 327 0.94 24.05 -0.09
C PRO A 327 1.45 24.51 1.27
N SER A 328 1.80 23.56 2.14
CA SER A 328 2.44 23.88 3.44
C SER A 328 3.81 24.52 3.26
N ILE A 329 4.54 24.13 2.20
CA ILE A 329 5.89 24.63 1.92
C ILE A 329 6.03 24.98 0.44
N LEU A 330 6.50 26.21 0.18
CA LEU A 330 6.83 26.71 -1.16
C LEU A 330 8.35 26.74 -1.33
N VAL A 331 8.89 25.96 -2.29
CA VAL A 331 10.33 25.85 -2.53
C VAL A 331 10.75 26.58 -3.79
N LYS A 332 11.86 27.31 -3.69
CA LYS A 332 12.52 28.01 -4.81
C LYS A 332 14.04 27.89 -4.74
N GLY A 333 14.71 28.07 -5.87
CA GLY A 333 16.16 28.20 -5.89
C GLY A 333 16.63 29.46 -5.14
N ALA A 334 17.82 29.42 -4.54
CA ALA A 334 18.40 30.52 -3.78
C ALA A 334 18.89 31.71 -4.65
N ASP A 335 18.61 31.66 -5.94
CA ASP A 335 18.71 32.83 -6.87
C ASP A 335 17.57 33.84 -6.68
N TYR A 336 16.54 33.48 -5.92
CA TYR A 336 15.43 34.35 -5.52
C TYR A 336 15.62 34.87 -4.10
N LYS A 337 15.25 36.16 -3.87
CA LYS A 337 15.02 36.67 -2.51
C LYS A 337 13.64 36.23 -2.04
N LYS A 338 13.48 35.98 -0.73
CA LYS A 338 12.23 35.43 -0.16
C LYS A 338 11.01 36.29 -0.50
N GLU A 339 11.19 37.61 -0.48
CA GLU A 339 10.15 38.61 -0.76
C GLU A 339 9.74 38.65 -2.24
N GLN A 340 10.58 38.11 -3.13
CA GLN A 340 10.34 38.07 -4.58
C GLN A 340 9.67 36.75 -5.04
N VAL A 341 9.46 35.80 -4.11
CA VAL A 341 8.85 34.53 -4.45
C VAL A 341 7.35 34.72 -4.70
N VAL A 342 6.93 34.52 -5.94
CA VAL A 342 5.51 34.62 -6.33
C VAL A 342 4.69 33.64 -5.52
N GLY A 343 3.67 34.12 -4.83
CA GLY A 343 2.80 33.33 -3.96
C GLY A 343 3.32 33.16 -2.52
N GLY A 344 4.53 33.68 -2.22
CA GLY A 344 5.13 33.58 -0.88
C GLY A 344 4.26 34.23 0.19
N ALA A 345 3.89 35.50 0.03
CA ALA A 345 3.02 36.18 0.98
C ALA A 345 1.66 35.48 1.18
N PHE A 346 1.12 34.85 0.13
CA PHE A 346 -0.11 34.05 0.26
C PHE A 346 0.12 32.76 1.07
N VAL A 347 1.24 32.09 0.85
CA VAL A 347 1.59 30.87 1.62
C VAL A 347 1.80 31.19 3.09
N GLU A 348 2.52 32.28 3.40
CA GLU A 348 2.73 32.74 4.77
C GLU A 348 1.43 33.23 5.46
N SER A 349 0.45 33.73 4.71
CA SER A 349 -0.82 34.22 5.28
C SER A 349 -1.68 33.16 5.95
N TYR A 350 -1.45 31.87 5.67
CA TYR A 350 -2.12 30.73 6.32
C TYR A 350 -1.17 29.81 7.09
N GLY A 351 0.04 30.29 7.42
CA GLY A 351 1.01 29.57 8.25
C GLY A 351 1.96 28.63 7.48
N GLY A 352 1.97 28.68 6.14
CA GLY A 352 2.93 27.92 5.34
C GLY A 352 4.32 28.59 5.32
N GLU A 353 5.33 27.86 4.86
CA GLU A 353 6.73 28.29 4.84
C GLU A 353 7.29 28.44 3.43
N ILE A 354 8.28 29.36 3.27
CA ILE A 354 9.09 29.47 2.06
C ILE A 354 10.48 28.93 2.35
N LYS A 355 10.94 27.95 1.56
CA LYS A 355 12.31 27.41 1.62
C LYS A 355 13.09 27.76 0.36
N LEU A 356 14.30 28.29 0.54
CA LEU A 356 15.23 28.60 -0.55
C LEU A 356 16.34 27.56 -0.58
N VAL A 357 16.44 26.82 -1.69
CA VAL A 357 17.42 25.73 -1.88
C VAL A 357 18.63 26.26 -2.63
N LYS A 358 19.82 26.05 -2.10
CA LYS A 358 21.08 26.41 -2.76
C LYS A 358 21.26 25.60 -4.04
N LEU A 359 21.25 26.28 -5.18
CA LEU A 359 21.49 25.63 -6.46
C LEU A 359 23.00 25.38 -6.68
N THR A 360 23.34 24.25 -7.29
CA THR A 360 24.73 23.94 -7.69
C THR A 360 25.23 24.99 -8.67
N LYS A 361 26.26 25.73 -8.29
CA LYS A 361 26.83 26.83 -9.08
C LYS A 361 27.20 26.38 -10.50
N GLY A 362 26.87 27.20 -11.50
CA GLY A 362 27.33 27.06 -12.87
C GLY A 362 26.43 26.22 -13.80
N LYS A 363 25.29 25.69 -13.33
CA LYS A 363 24.36 24.89 -14.13
C LYS A 363 23.05 25.62 -14.37
N SER A 364 22.80 26.03 -15.61
CA SER A 364 21.51 26.58 -16.06
C SER A 364 21.20 26.03 -17.46
N SER A 365 19.91 25.79 -17.74
CA SER A 365 19.45 25.35 -19.06
C SER A 365 19.91 26.29 -20.17
N SER A 366 19.91 27.62 -19.92
CA SER A 366 20.38 28.62 -20.90
C SER A 366 21.88 28.49 -21.20
N LYS A 367 22.73 28.24 -20.18
CA LYS A 367 24.17 27.99 -20.40
C LYS A 367 24.46 26.69 -21.14
N ILE A 368 23.61 25.68 -20.96
CA ILE A 368 23.76 24.41 -21.67
C ILE A 368 23.43 24.63 -23.15
N ILE A 369 22.36 25.34 -23.45
CA ILE A 369 21.91 25.61 -24.82
C ILE A 369 22.93 26.46 -25.55
N ASN A 370 23.42 27.55 -24.95
CA ASN A 370 24.44 28.39 -25.53
C ASN A 370 25.79 27.72 -25.83
N LYS A 371 26.00 26.49 -25.37
CA LYS A 371 27.18 25.67 -25.74
C LYS A 371 26.97 24.85 -27.01
N PHE A 372 25.74 24.70 -27.46
CA PHE A 372 25.36 23.93 -28.64
C PHE A 372 24.80 24.83 -29.76
N SER A 373 24.63 26.14 -29.50
CA SER A 373 24.40 27.19 -30.49
C SER A 373 25.71 27.84 -30.88
#